data_ef74d0bd3a28f2b7ff8d337fb314d027
#
_entry.id   ef74d0bd3a28f2b7ff8d337fb314d027
#
_cell.length_a   1.000
_cell.length_b   1.000
_cell.length_c   1.000
_cell.angle_alpha   90.00
_cell.angle_beta   90.00
_cell.angle_gamma   90.00
#
_symmetry.space_group_name_H-M   'P 1'
#
loop_
_entity.id
_entity.type
_entity.pdbx_description
1 polymer ?
#
loop_
_entity_poly.entity_id
_entity_poly.type
_entity_poly.pdbx_seq_one_letter_code
_entity_poly.pdbx_strand_id
1 'polypeptide(L)'
;MDFLSGCDLTPAGELNAWYHMLNCGFRLAMVGETDFPCISDERPGTGRSYVKLDRRPVGDAGYGAWIEGLKQGRLYFGDGRSHVLDCSVNGRSMGGQDVLLEAPGLIEIKALIAARLEPAPTEETRAIQVNNQSWHIEHARIGDSRQVPVEVVVNGQSVARMSLTADGAPRPVRFQVRLERSSWVSLRILPSVHTHPVFVTIGGKPLRASRRSAQWCRSCIDKLWEVKSPFMRPGETGDAATAFDHARSVYDRIITECEAD
;
A
#
# COMPACT_ATOMS: atom_id res chain seq x y z
N MET A 1 -9.39 2.92 -13.21
CA MET A 1 -8.88 3.52 -11.94
C MET A 1 -7.38 3.34 -11.93
N ASP A 2 -6.61 4.40 -11.77
CA ASP A 2 -5.16 4.38 -11.90
C ASP A 2 -4.48 4.25 -10.53
N PHE A 3 -5.08 4.79 -9.46
CA PHE A 3 -4.60 4.70 -8.09
C PHE A 3 -5.73 4.87 -7.07
N LEU A 4 -5.44 4.56 -5.82
CA LEU A 4 -6.25 4.83 -4.65
C LEU A 4 -5.61 5.93 -3.83
N SER A 5 -6.44 6.74 -3.20
CA SER A 5 -6.06 7.74 -2.20
C SER A 5 -5.77 7.11 -0.85
N GLY A 6 -4.84 7.67 -0.12
CA GLY A 6 -4.47 7.25 1.22
C GLY A 6 -3.78 8.37 2.00
N CYS A 7 -3.67 8.21 3.30
CA CYS A 7 -3.15 9.17 4.28
C CYS A 7 -4.11 10.31 4.64
N ASP A 8 -5.35 10.26 4.21
CA ASP A 8 -6.39 11.24 4.52
C ASP A 8 -7.46 10.73 5.49
N LEU A 9 -7.59 9.40 5.59
CA LEU A 9 -8.52 8.73 6.50
C LEU A 9 -7.77 7.88 7.54
N THR A 10 -8.38 6.76 7.94
CA THR A 10 -7.74 5.85 8.87
C THR A 10 -6.86 4.83 8.15
N PRO A 11 -5.61 4.61 8.58
CA PRO A 11 -4.72 3.63 7.97
C PRO A 11 -5.33 2.24 7.80
N ALA A 12 -6.11 1.81 8.79
CA ALA A 12 -6.77 0.50 8.76
C ALA A 12 -7.84 0.41 7.66
N GLY A 13 -8.67 1.46 7.50
CA GLY A 13 -9.74 1.49 6.50
C GLY A 13 -9.20 1.53 5.08
N GLU A 14 -8.24 2.41 4.84
CA GLU A 14 -7.60 2.59 3.52
C GLU A 14 -6.85 1.33 3.08
N LEU A 15 -5.97 0.82 3.94
CA LEU A 15 -5.18 -0.36 3.64
C LEU A 15 -6.04 -1.61 3.49
N ASN A 16 -7.16 -1.71 4.22
CA ASN A 16 -8.08 -2.86 4.11
C ASN A 16 -8.61 -3.01 2.68
N ALA A 17 -9.17 -1.95 2.10
CA ALA A 17 -9.69 -1.97 0.74
C ALA A 17 -8.58 -2.28 -0.28
N TRP A 18 -7.44 -1.61 -0.16
CA TRP A 18 -6.31 -1.81 -1.05
C TRP A 18 -5.76 -3.24 -1.01
N TYR A 19 -5.56 -3.80 0.19
CA TYR A 19 -5.03 -5.15 0.36
C TYR A 19 -5.98 -6.22 -0.19
N HIS A 20 -7.29 -6.05 -0.05
CA HIS A 20 -8.26 -6.95 -0.67
C HIS A 20 -8.14 -6.97 -2.19
N MET A 21 -7.99 -5.81 -2.82
CA MET A 21 -7.80 -5.72 -4.27
C MET A 21 -6.46 -6.30 -4.72
N LEU A 22 -5.36 -6.01 -4.00
CA LEU A 22 -4.05 -6.60 -4.27
C LEU A 22 -4.09 -8.13 -4.17
N ASN A 23 -4.79 -8.69 -3.17
CA ASN A 23 -4.95 -10.13 -2.98
C ASN A 23 -5.74 -10.81 -4.11
N CYS A 24 -6.58 -10.06 -4.81
CA CYS A 24 -7.25 -10.50 -6.03
C CYS A 24 -6.35 -10.44 -7.28
N GLY A 25 -5.15 -9.86 -7.16
CA GLY A 25 -4.20 -9.70 -8.27
C GLY A 25 -4.32 -8.39 -9.03
N PHE A 26 -5.13 -7.43 -8.55
CA PHE A 26 -5.16 -6.09 -9.13
C PHE A 26 -3.89 -5.32 -8.75
N ARG A 27 -3.34 -4.58 -9.72
CA ARG A 27 -2.08 -3.83 -9.56
C ARG A 27 -2.37 -2.34 -9.45
N LEU A 28 -3.00 -1.96 -8.36
CA LEU A 28 -3.35 -0.58 -8.08
C LEU A 28 -2.28 0.06 -7.20
N ALA A 29 -1.82 1.26 -7.57
CA ALA A 29 -1.01 2.08 -6.69
C ALA A 29 -1.90 2.72 -5.60
N MET A 30 -1.34 2.93 -4.41
CA MET A 30 -1.89 3.84 -3.42
C MET A 30 -0.99 5.07 -3.34
N VAL A 31 -1.58 6.25 -3.32
CA VAL A 31 -0.89 7.54 -3.23
C VAL A 31 -1.27 8.24 -1.93
N GLY A 32 -0.30 8.87 -1.29
CA GLY A 32 -0.54 9.70 -0.11
C GLY A 32 -0.97 11.08 -0.55
N GLU A 33 -2.06 11.55 0.04
CA GLU A 33 -2.60 12.90 -0.16
C GLU A 33 -3.34 13.37 1.09
N THR A 34 -3.86 14.59 1.15
CA THR A 34 -4.48 15.16 2.35
C THR A 34 -5.90 15.66 2.15
N ASP A 35 -6.43 15.56 0.94
CA ASP A 35 -7.76 16.04 0.56
C ASP A 35 -8.03 17.52 0.96
N PHE A 36 -6.94 18.29 1.08
CA PHE A 36 -7.01 19.72 1.42
C PHE A 36 -7.52 20.54 0.21
N PRO A 37 -8.35 21.54 0.42
CA PRO A 37 -8.91 22.09 1.66
C PRO A 37 -10.38 21.70 1.92
N CYS A 38 -10.93 20.75 1.18
CA CYS A 38 -12.38 20.71 0.96
C CYS A 38 -13.20 20.20 2.14
N ILE A 39 -12.80 19.16 2.81
CA ILE A 39 -13.64 18.46 3.80
C ILE A 39 -12.92 18.21 5.13
N SER A 40 -11.61 18.39 5.20
CA SER A 40 -10.86 18.16 6.41
C SER A 40 -10.09 19.41 6.85
N ASP A 41 -9.78 19.51 8.11
CA ASP A 41 -8.89 20.50 8.70
C ASP A 41 -7.41 20.08 8.64
N GLU A 42 -7.12 19.02 7.90
CA GLU A 42 -5.78 18.53 7.68
C GLU A 42 -4.89 19.58 7.01
N ARG A 43 -3.64 19.64 7.45
CA ARG A 43 -2.67 20.56 6.89
C ARG A 43 -2.10 20.01 5.58
N PRO A 44 -1.87 20.84 4.55
CA PRO A 44 -1.23 20.39 3.32
C PRO A 44 0.07 19.63 3.59
N GLY A 45 0.22 18.45 3.00
CA GLY A 45 1.41 17.63 3.10
C GLY A 45 1.50 16.75 4.37
N THR A 46 0.41 16.50 5.06
CA THR A 46 0.33 15.45 6.10
C THR A 46 0.36 14.07 5.43
N GLY A 47 -0.30 13.90 4.29
CA GLY A 47 -0.13 12.75 3.41
C GLY A 47 0.73 13.10 2.19
N ARG A 48 1.67 12.22 1.83
CA ARG A 48 2.66 12.48 0.77
C ARG A 48 2.95 11.24 -0.05
N SER A 49 3.16 11.47 -1.36
CA SER A 49 3.67 10.48 -2.29
C SER A 49 5.11 10.81 -2.69
N TYR A 50 5.97 9.81 -2.62
CA TYR A 50 7.38 9.91 -3.01
C TYR A 50 7.65 8.96 -4.16
N VAL A 51 8.15 9.51 -5.28
CA VAL A 51 8.43 8.75 -6.50
C VAL A 51 9.93 8.69 -6.74
N LYS A 52 10.45 7.47 -6.99
CA LYS A 52 11.84 7.29 -7.37
C LYS A 52 12.05 7.70 -8.84
N LEU A 53 12.92 8.67 -9.06
CA LEU A 53 13.33 9.13 -10.37
C LEU A 53 14.77 8.72 -10.64
N ASP A 54 15.08 8.39 -11.91
CA ASP A 54 16.42 7.94 -12.31
C ASP A 54 17.46 9.08 -12.28
N ARG A 55 16.97 10.31 -12.42
CA ARG A 55 17.78 11.53 -12.37
C ARG A 55 16.98 12.70 -11.80
N ARG A 56 17.66 13.68 -11.24
CA ARG A 56 17.03 14.91 -10.79
C ARG A 56 16.40 15.63 -11.98
N PRO A 57 15.11 15.83 -12.01
CA PRO A 57 14.44 16.52 -13.10
C PRO A 57 14.71 18.03 -13.04
N VAL A 58 14.65 18.67 -14.21
CA VAL A 58 14.77 20.14 -14.35
C VAL A 58 13.54 20.65 -15.07
N GLY A 59 12.90 21.69 -14.52
CA GLY A 59 11.72 22.31 -15.10
C GLY A 59 10.51 21.36 -15.23
N ASP A 60 9.64 21.62 -16.20
CA ASP A 60 8.36 20.89 -16.41
C ASP A 60 8.55 19.41 -16.75
N ALA A 61 9.71 19.03 -17.28
CA ALA A 61 10.07 17.62 -17.51
C ALA A 61 10.06 16.79 -16.20
N GLY A 62 10.22 17.45 -15.04
CA GLY A 62 10.18 16.81 -13.73
C GLY A 62 8.80 16.31 -13.35
N TYR A 63 7.77 17.09 -13.63
CA TYR A 63 6.40 16.70 -13.34
C TYR A 63 5.97 15.48 -14.18
N GLY A 64 6.26 15.49 -15.48
CA GLY A 64 5.98 14.34 -16.34
C GLY A 64 6.69 13.06 -15.90
N ALA A 65 7.98 13.14 -15.51
CA ALA A 65 8.73 12.01 -15.00
C ALA A 65 8.16 11.50 -13.65
N TRP A 66 7.69 12.39 -12.79
CA TRP A 66 7.03 12.04 -11.53
C TRP A 66 5.73 11.29 -11.78
N ILE A 67 4.85 11.81 -12.65
CA ILE A 67 3.58 11.16 -13.03
C ILE A 67 3.84 9.76 -13.61
N GLU A 68 4.82 9.63 -14.51
CA GLU A 68 5.16 8.33 -15.09
C GLU A 68 5.69 7.36 -14.04
N GLY A 69 6.53 7.81 -13.13
CA GLY A 69 7.00 7.00 -12.01
C GLY A 69 5.87 6.55 -11.08
N LEU A 70 4.88 7.41 -10.85
CA LEU A 70 3.68 7.09 -10.08
C LEU A 70 2.87 5.99 -10.78
N LYS A 71 2.57 6.15 -12.08
CA LYS A 71 1.85 5.15 -12.89
C LYS A 71 2.55 3.79 -12.90
N GLN A 72 3.86 3.79 -12.92
CA GLN A 72 4.68 2.58 -12.88
C GLN A 72 4.78 1.95 -11.48
N GLY A 73 4.27 2.60 -10.43
CA GLY A 73 4.37 2.09 -9.07
C GLY A 73 5.75 2.26 -8.43
N ARG A 74 6.61 3.14 -8.95
CA ARG A 74 7.93 3.48 -8.38
C ARG A 74 7.79 4.44 -7.20
N LEU A 75 6.94 4.09 -6.25
CA LEU A 75 6.57 5.00 -5.16
C LEU A 75 6.46 4.33 -3.80
N TYR A 76 6.56 5.16 -2.78
CA TYR A 76 6.03 4.92 -1.44
C TYR A 76 5.25 6.14 -0.97
N PHE A 77 4.41 5.97 0.03
CA PHE A 77 3.57 7.04 0.58
C PHE A 77 3.59 7.01 2.10
N GLY A 78 3.24 8.12 2.72
CA GLY A 78 3.21 8.23 4.19
C GLY A 78 3.15 9.67 4.69
N ASP A 79 3.36 9.83 6.01
CA ASP A 79 3.27 11.09 6.76
C ASP A 79 4.48 12.04 6.58
N GLY A 80 5.49 11.63 5.82
CA GLY A 80 6.71 12.40 5.60
C GLY A 80 7.72 12.35 6.75
N ARG A 81 7.51 11.51 7.78
CA ARG A 81 8.44 11.31 8.90
C ARG A 81 9.25 10.03 8.79
N SER A 82 8.83 9.14 7.89
CA SER A 82 9.57 7.94 7.50
C SER A 82 9.75 7.89 5.99
N HIS A 83 10.88 7.34 5.55
CA HIS A 83 11.25 7.23 4.15
C HIS A 83 11.80 5.85 3.85
N VAL A 84 11.38 5.27 2.73
CA VAL A 84 11.96 4.06 2.15
C VAL A 84 12.71 4.47 0.88
N LEU A 85 13.96 4.89 1.06
CA LEU A 85 14.77 5.55 0.02
C LEU A 85 15.14 4.61 -1.12
N ASP A 86 15.33 3.33 -0.80
CA ASP A 86 15.57 2.28 -1.79
C ASP A 86 14.96 0.97 -1.27
N CYS A 87 14.24 0.27 -2.14
CA CYS A 87 13.60 -1.01 -1.80
C CYS A 87 13.65 -1.94 -3.00
N SER A 88 14.03 -3.19 -2.74
CA SER A 88 14.04 -4.23 -3.76
C SER A 88 13.71 -5.60 -3.16
N VAL A 89 13.13 -6.46 -4.00
CA VAL A 89 12.89 -7.88 -3.73
C VAL A 89 13.64 -8.69 -4.78
N ASN A 90 14.59 -9.55 -4.37
CA ASN A 90 15.50 -10.26 -5.27
C ASN A 90 16.13 -9.34 -6.33
N GLY A 91 16.50 -8.11 -5.93
CA GLY A 91 17.09 -7.10 -6.82
C GLY A 91 16.09 -6.36 -7.74
N ARG A 92 14.81 -6.69 -7.73
CA ARG A 92 13.77 -5.95 -8.47
C ARG A 92 13.22 -4.82 -7.61
N SER A 93 13.30 -3.60 -8.10
CA SER A 93 12.80 -2.40 -7.41
C SER A 93 11.27 -2.31 -7.53
N MET A 94 10.66 -1.50 -6.65
CA MET A 94 9.25 -1.09 -6.77
C MET A 94 8.95 -0.52 -8.16
N GLY A 95 7.80 -0.89 -8.74
CA GLY A 95 7.39 -0.46 -10.08
C GLY A 95 8.22 -1.07 -11.21
N GLY A 96 9.11 -1.99 -10.91
CA GLY A 96 9.86 -2.78 -11.87
C GLY A 96 9.10 -4.01 -12.38
N GLN A 97 9.82 -4.86 -13.07
CA GLN A 97 9.29 -6.17 -13.46
C GLN A 97 9.08 -7.07 -12.24
N ASP A 98 8.15 -8.02 -12.37
CA ASP A 98 7.91 -9.03 -11.37
C ASP A 98 9.17 -9.83 -11.04
N VAL A 99 9.26 -10.27 -9.80
CA VAL A 99 10.17 -11.34 -9.41
C VAL A 99 9.57 -12.66 -9.87
N LEU A 100 10.30 -13.41 -10.68
CA LEU A 100 9.85 -14.71 -11.18
C LEU A 100 10.58 -15.82 -10.44
N LEU A 101 9.83 -16.73 -9.85
CA LEU A 101 10.32 -17.96 -9.21
C LEU A 101 9.69 -19.17 -9.93
N GLU A 102 10.48 -20.20 -10.17
CA GLU A 102 9.96 -21.42 -10.78
C GLU A 102 9.14 -22.26 -9.78
N ALA A 103 9.52 -22.21 -8.50
CA ALA A 103 8.89 -22.96 -7.40
C ALA A 103 8.89 -22.14 -6.11
N PRO A 104 8.10 -22.53 -5.07
CA PRO A 104 8.16 -21.93 -3.75
C PRO A 104 9.59 -21.80 -3.24
N GLY A 105 9.94 -20.62 -2.68
CA GLY A 105 11.31 -20.34 -2.33
C GLY A 105 11.51 -19.11 -1.46
N LEU A 106 12.76 -18.91 -1.04
CA LEU A 106 13.17 -17.73 -0.30
C LEU A 106 13.31 -16.53 -1.23
N ILE A 107 12.82 -15.40 -0.78
CA ILE A 107 13.08 -14.09 -1.36
C ILE A 107 13.92 -13.26 -0.39
N GLU A 108 14.76 -12.40 -0.94
CA GLU A 108 15.52 -11.42 -0.19
C GLU A 108 14.90 -10.04 -0.39
N ILE A 109 14.60 -9.33 0.70
CA ILE A 109 14.13 -7.96 0.68
C ILE A 109 15.25 -7.08 1.23
N LYS A 110 15.64 -6.05 0.47
CA LYS A 110 16.60 -5.04 0.89
C LYS A 110 15.98 -3.67 0.79
N ALA A 111 16.26 -2.81 1.77
CA ALA A 111 15.87 -1.42 1.69
C ALA A 111 16.85 -0.52 2.45
N LEU A 112 16.83 0.76 2.11
CA LEU A 112 17.44 1.85 2.87
C LEU A 112 16.32 2.68 3.48
N ILE A 113 16.21 2.68 4.81
CA ILE A 113 15.08 3.29 5.53
C ILE A 113 15.60 4.36 6.48
N ALA A 114 14.93 5.51 6.49
CA ALA A 114 15.10 6.56 7.48
C ALA A 114 13.75 6.84 8.16
N ALA A 115 13.77 7.08 9.47
CA ALA A 115 12.60 7.47 10.23
C ALA A 115 13.01 8.47 11.31
N ARG A 116 12.14 9.42 11.67
CA ARG A 116 12.44 10.43 12.66
C ARG A 116 11.37 10.58 13.72
N LEU A 117 11.76 10.29 14.95
CA LEU A 117 11.04 10.58 16.19
C LEU A 117 11.87 11.51 17.06
N GLU A 118 11.24 12.23 17.97
CA GLU A 118 11.96 12.88 19.07
C GLU A 118 12.55 11.81 20.02
N PRO A 119 13.66 12.11 20.74
CA PRO A 119 14.31 11.14 21.61
C PRO A 119 13.39 10.51 22.66
N ALA A 120 12.47 11.30 23.20
CA ALA A 120 11.41 10.87 24.10
C ALA A 120 10.09 11.53 23.69
N PRO A 121 8.95 10.91 23.96
CA PRO A 121 7.65 11.52 23.67
C PRO A 121 7.44 12.78 24.55
N THR A 122 6.97 13.85 23.93
CA THR A 122 6.50 15.08 24.61
C THR A 122 5.01 14.93 24.98
N GLU A 123 4.46 15.88 25.72
CA GLU A 123 3.02 15.92 26.02
C GLU A 123 2.19 15.97 24.72
N GLU A 124 2.60 16.79 23.75
CA GLU A 124 1.94 16.92 22.45
C GLU A 124 1.97 15.59 21.68
N THR A 125 3.12 14.92 21.60
CA THR A 125 3.23 13.66 20.86
C THR A 125 2.52 12.49 21.57
N ARG A 126 2.39 12.52 22.89
CA ARG A 126 1.55 11.57 23.64
C ARG A 126 0.07 11.79 23.33
N ALA A 127 -0.37 13.03 23.16
CA ALA A 127 -1.74 13.32 22.74
C ALA A 127 -2.05 12.73 21.34
N ILE A 128 -1.09 12.77 20.42
CA ILE A 128 -1.22 12.09 19.12
C ILE A 128 -1.37 10.58 19.28
N GLN A 129 -0.59 9.94 20.14
CA GLN A 129 -0.68 8.49 20.39
C GLN A 129 -2.06 8.05 20.92
N VAL A 130 -2.75 8.90 21.63
CA VAL A 130 -4.06 8.63 22.22
C VAL A 130 -5.21 8.99 21.27
N ASN A 131 -5.09 10.10 20.58
CA ASN A 131 -6.07 10.60 19.60
C ASN A 131 -5.93 9.90 18.24
N ASN A 132 -5.97 8.80 18.17
CA ASN A 132 -5.94 7.72 17.30
C ASN A 132 -6.36 7.95 15.84
N GLN A 133 -5.89 7.25 14.96
CA GLN A 133 -6.35 6.93 13.60
C GLN A 133 -5.82 7.82 12.46
N SER A 134 -4.88 8.71 12.70
CA SER A 134 -4.16 9.41 11.63
C SER A 134 -2.87 8.70 11.24
N TRP A 135 -2.41 8.97 10.03
CA TRP A 135 -1.07 8.60 9.60
C TRP A 135 -0.05 9.48 10.33
N HIS A 136 0.58 8.90 11.35
CA HIS A 136 1.63 9.59 12.11
C HIS A 136 2.57 8.60 12.80
N ILE A 137 3.88 8.82 12.66
CA ILE A 137 4.93 7.94 13.17
C ILE A 137 4.87 7.69 14.68
N GLU A 138 4.32 8.62 15.46
CA GLU A 138 4.20 8.44 16.92
C GLU A 138 3.35 7.24 17.31
N HIS A 139 2.40 6.83 16.46
CA HIS A 139 1.65 5.58 16.65
C HIS A 139 2.50 4.32 16.46
N ALA A 140 3.63 4.45 15.77
CA ALA A 140 4.58 3.35 15.57
C ALA A 140 5.65 3.28 16.67
N ARG A 141 5.75 4.28 17.56
CA ARG A 141 6.75 4.33 18.63
C ARG A 141 6.62 3.13 19.57
N ILE A 142 7.71 2.46 19.85
CA ILE A 142 7.75 1.33 20.81
C ILE A 142 8.03 1.86 22.21
N GLY A 143 6.99 1.90 23.03
CA GLY A 143 7.05 2.48 24.40
C GLY A 143 7.50 3.95 24.37
N ASP A 144 8.35 4.33 25.30
CA ASP A 144 8.97 5.68 25.34
C ASP A 144 10.28 5.75 24.55
N SER A 145 10.64 4.68 23.83
CA SER A 145 11.88 4.60 23.08
C SER A 145 11.79 5.31 21.73
N ARG A 146 12.95 5.57 21.14
CA ARG A 146 13.10 6.09 19.78
C ARG A 146 13.16 4.94 18.74
N GLN A 147 12.34 3.91 18.96
CA GLN A 147 12.30 2.72 18.12
C GLN A 147 10.95 2.60 17.42
N VAL A 148 10.97 2.17 16.16
CA VAL A 148 9.77 1.86 15.38
C VAL A 148 9.92 0.49 14.72
N PRO A 149 8.83 -0.27 14.49
CA PRO A 149 8.88 -1.54 13.78
C PRO A 149 8.94 -1.29 12.28
N VAL A 150 9.92 -1.87 11.59
CA VAL A 150 9.90 -2.05 10.14
C VAL A 150 9.33 -3.44 9.88
N GLU A 151 8.27 -3.53 9.08
CA GLU A 151 7.56 -4.76 8.79
C GLU A 151 7.68 -5.14 7.32
N VAL A 152 7.87 -6.43 7.04
CA VAL A 152 7.62 -7.04 5.72
C VAL A 152 6.18 -7.49 5.68
N VAL A 153 5.44 -7.02 4.70
CA VAL A 153 4.05 -7.40 4.45
C VAL A 153 3.98 -8.30 3.23
N VAL A 154 3.39 -9.47 3.38
CA VAL A 154 3.08 -10.39 2.29
C VAL A 154 1.57 -10.64 2.28
N ASN A 155 0.92 -10.34 1.17
CA ASN A 155 -0.53 -10.56 1.01
C ASN A 155 -1.38 -9.96 2.15
N GLY A 156 -0.95 -8.80 2.69
CA GLY A 156 -1.63 -8.09 3.76
C GLY A 156 -1.21 -8.49 5.19
N GLN A 157 -0.39 -9.52 5.35
CA GLN A 157 0.06 -9.99 6.64
C GLN A 157 1.50 -9.54 6.93
N SER A 158 1.77 -9.07 8.15
CA SER A 158 3.13 -8.82 8.63
C SER A 158 3.80 -10.16 8.92
N VAL A 159 4.77 -10.55 8.09
CA VAL A 159 5.44 -11.87 8.17
C VAL A 159 6.83 -11.79 8.79
N ALA A 160 7.45 -10.63 8.81
CA ALA A 160 8.72 -10.39 9.46
C ALA A 160 8.79 -8.92 9.92
N ARG A 161 9.52 -8.69 11.01
CA ARG A 161 9.73 -7.34 11.53
C ARG A 161 11.08 -7.19 12.20
N MET A 162 11.60 -5.96 12.24
CA MET A 162 12.76 -5.57 13.03
C MET A 162 12.56 -4.18 13.60
N SER A 163 13.25 -3.86 14.69
CA SER A 163 13.28 -2.50 15.22
C SER A 163 14.27 -1.63 14.46
N LEU A 164 13.89 -0.38 14.20
CA LEU A 164 14.71 0.66 13.61
C LEU A 164 14.78 1.85 14.58
N THR A 165 15.98 2.37 14.82
CA THR A 165 16.14 3.63 15.56
C THR A 165 15.74 4.79 14.67
N ALA A 166 14.71 5.54 15.08
CA ALA A 166 14.12 6.65 14.33
C ALA A 166 14.81 7.99 14.66
N ASP A 167 16.11 8.09 14.39
CA ASP A 167 16.92 9.30 14.62
C ASP A 167 17.12 10.15 13.36
N GLY A 168 16.53 9.75 12.25
CA GLY A 168 16.64 10.40 10.95
C GLY A 168 17.78 9.86 10.08
N ALA A 169 18.66 9.03 10.61
CA ALA A 169 19.75 8.46 9.82
C ALA A 169 19.28 7.31 8.95
N PRO A 170 19.61 7.30 7.64
CA PRO A 170 19.31 6.17 6.78
C PRO A 170 20.06 4.90 7.22
N ARG A 171 19.35 3.78 7.33
CA ARG A 171 19.90 2.49 7.70
C ARG A 171 19.51 1.42 6.72
N PRO A 172 20.47 0.55 6.32
CA PRO A 172 20.15 -0.62 5.52
C PRO A 172 19.39 -1.64 6.36
N VAL A 173 18.32 -2.20 5.77
CA VAL A 173 17.57 -3.32 6.35
C VAL A 173 17.56 -4.48 5.36
N ARG A 174 17.55 -5.70 5.89
CA ARG A 174 17.52 -6.91 5.08
C ARG A 174 16.65 -7.96 5.76
N PHE A 175 15.77 -8.57 4.95
CA PHE A 175 14.92 -9.67 5.37
C PHE A 175 15.04 -10.83 4.40
N GLN A 176 14.76 -12.03 4.88
CA GLN A 176 14.53 -13.22 4.07
C GLN A 176 13.16 -13.79 4.46
N VAL A 177 12.32 -14.03 3.46
CA VAL A 177 10.98 -14.57 3.64
C VAL A 177 10.75 -15.68 2.64
N ARG A 178 10.12 -16.76 3.07
CA ARG A 178 9.71 -17.84 2.18
C ARG A 178 8.32 -17.56 1.63
N LEU A 179 8.16 -17.72 0.32
CA LEU A 179 6.87 -17.63 -0.36
C LEU A 179 6.47 -18.99 -0.89
N GLU A 180 5.22 -19.37 -0.66
CA GLU A 180 4.65 -20.64 -1.11
C GLU A 180 3.80 -20.50 -2.37
N ARG A 181 3.36 -19.28 -2.69
CA ARG A 181 2.51 -18.95 -3.85
C ARG A 181 2.82 -17.56 -4.38
N SER A 182 2.33 -17.26 -5.58
CA SER A 182 2.40 -15.92 -6.17
C SER A 182 1.82 -14.90 -5.19
N SER A 183 2.59 -13.85 -4.89
CA SER A 183 2.35 -12.94 -3.78
C SER A 183 2.75 -11.52 -4.14
N TRP A 184 2.21 -10.56 -3.41
CA TRP A 184 2.75 -9.22 -3.35
C TRP A 184 3.50 -9.00 -2.04
N VAL A 185 4.57 -8.21 -2.11
CA VAL A 185 5.48 -7.94 -0.99
C VAL A 185 5.72 -6.45 -0.85
N SER A 186 5.57 -5.92 0.36
CA SER A 186 5.81 -4.52 0.68
C SER A 186 6.59 -4.37 1.97
N LEU A 187 7.16 -3.19 2.19
CA LEU A 187 7.69 -2.75 3.48
C LEU A 187 6.83 -1.62 4.04
N ARG A 188 6.70 -1.57 5.36
CA ARG A 188 6.01 -0.47 6.04
C ARG A 188 6.59 -0.19 7.43
N ILE A 189 6.38 1.02 7.89
CA ILE A 189 6.35 1.43 9.31
C ILE A 189 4.93 1.98 9.52
N LEU A 190 4.03 1.14 10.01
CA LEU A 190 2.62 1.54 10.13
C LEU A 190 2.39 2.30 11.45
N PRO A 191 1.70 3.45 11.41
CA PRO A 191 1.11 4.17 10.28
C PRO A 191 1.92 5.41 9.84
N SER A 192 3.15 5.22 9.38
CA SER A 192 4.01 6.34 8.94
C SER A 192 4.42 6.24 7.47
N VAL A 193 4.76 5.05 6.98
CA VAL A 193 5.15 4.84 5.57
C VAL A 193 4.77 3.45 5.09
N HIS A 194 4.37 3.38 3.83
CA HIS A 194 4.10 2.13 3.12
C HIS A 194 4.63 2.18 1.69
N THR A 195 5.32 1.13 1.25
CA THR A 195 5.82 1.03 -0.13
C THR A 195 4.75 0.51 -1.08
N HIS A 196 4.85 0.89 -2.36
CA HIS A 196 4.16 0.13 -3.41
C HIS A 196 4.66 -1.33 -3.41
N PRO A 197 3.80 -2.31 -3.71
CA PRO A 197 4.20 -3.71 -3.73
C PRO A 197 5.20 -4.04 -4.85
N VAL A 198 6.09 -4.99 -4.57
CA VAL A 198 6.77 -5.78 -5.58
C VAL A 198 6.01 -7.09 -5.73
N PHE A 199 5.66 -7.45 -6.96
CA PHE A 199 4.91 -8.67 -7.25
C PHE A 199 5.88 -9.82 -7.50
N VAL A 200 5.57 -10.99 -6.94
CA VAL A 200 6.34 -12.22 -7.08
C VAL A 200 5.43 -13.28 -7.69
N THR A 201 5.79 -13.74 -8.87
CA THR A 201 5.05 -14.80 -9.58
C THR A 201 5.79 -16.12 -9.43
N ILE A 202 5.12 -17.17 -8.99
CA ILE A 202 5.66 -18.51 -8.78
C ILE A 202 5.06 -19.48 -9.78
N GLY A 203 5.91 -20.18 -10.56
CA GLY A 203 5.48 -21.16 -11.55
C GLY A 203 4.53 -20.61 -12.61
N GLY A 204 4.62 -19.31 -12.93
CA GLY A 204 3.75 -18.64 -13.90
C GLY A 204 2.28 -18.50 -13.45
N LYS A 205 1.93 -18.86 -12.20
CA LYS A 205 0.57 -18.77 -11.69
C LYS A 205 0.18 -17.33 -11.37
N PRO A 206 -1.07 -16.92 -11.66
CA PRO A 206 -1.55 -15.59 -11.30
C PRO A 206 -1.56 -15.39 -9.78
N LEU A 207 -1.50 -14.14 -9.34
CA LEU A 207 -1.66 -13.79 -7.94
C LEU A 207 -3.14 -13.93 -7.53
N ARG A 208 -3.41 -14.89 -6.66
CA ARG A 208 -4.72 -15.19 -6.06
C ARG A 208 -4.50 -15.51 -4.59
N ALA A 209 -4.18 -14.46 -3.83
CA ALA A 209 -3.64 -14.64 -2.48
C ALA A 209 -4.69 -15.05 -1.44
N SER A 210 -5.96 -14.65 -1.62
CA SER A 210 -7.01 -14.92 -0.63
C SER A 210 -8.40 -14.98 -1.29
N ARG A 211 -9.07 -16.11 -1.08
CA ARG A 211 -10.48 -16.30 -1.47
C ARG A 211 -11.40 -15.36 -0.70
N ARG A 212 -11.13 -15.15 0.60
CA ARG A 212 -11.90 -14.22 1.43
C ARG A 212 -11.81 -12.78 0.92
N SER A 213 -10.65 -12.36 0.42
CA SER A 213 -10.51 -11.05 -0.20
C SER A 213 -11.36 -10.91 -1.45
N ALA A 214 -11.40 -11.93 -2.30
CA ALA A 214 -12.23 -11.93 -3.50
C ALA A 214 -13.73 -11.93 -3.16
N GLN A 215 -14.15 -12.69 -2.16
CA GLN A 215 -15.53 -12.69 -1.64
C GLN A 215 -15.91 -11.32 -1.05
N TRP A 216 -15.01 -10.69 -0.31
CA TRP A 216 -15.22 -9.36 0.24
C TRP A 216 -15.44 -8.34 -0.88
N CYS A 217 -14.53 -8.29 -1.87
CA CYS A 217 -14.68 -7.41 -3.03
C CYS A 217 -15.97 -7.69 -3.80
N ARG A 218 -16.32 -8.96 -3.99
CA ARG A 218 -17.58 -9.36 -4.64
C ARG A 218 -18.80 -8.82 -3.90
N SER A 219 -18.81 -8.94 -2.56
CA SER A 219 -19.88 -8.40 -1.71
C SER A 219 -19.96 -6.87 -1.77
N CYS A 220 -18.82 -6.18 -1.88
CA CYS A 220 -18.79 -4.73 -2.06
C CYS A 220 -19.49 -4.30 -3.36
N ILE A 221 -19.37 -5.06 -4.45
CA ILE A 221 -20.08 -4.78 -5.71
C ILE A 221 -21.59 -4.84 -5.49
N ASP A 222 -22.08 -5.85 -4.79
CA ASP A 222 -23.53 -5.98 -4.52
C ASP A 222 -24.04 -4.86 -3.61
N LYS A 223 -23.26 -4.53 -2.58
CA LYS A 223 -23.62 -3.43 -1.68
C LYS A 223 -23.61 -2.09 -2.39
N LEU A 224 -22.64 -1.86 -3.27
CA LEU A 224 -22.57 -0.64 -4.06
C LEU A 224 -23.77 -0.54 -5.02
N TRP A 225 -24.16 -1.63 -5.67
CA TRP A 225 -25.35 -1.67 -6.51
C TRP A 225 -26.62 -1.35 -5.72
N GLU A 226 -26.83 -2.01 -4.58
CA GLU A 226 -27.96 -1.76 -3.69
C GLU A 226 -28.13 -0.28 -3.32
N VAL A 227 -27.00 0.37 -2.96
CA VAL A 227 -27.00 1.76 -2.49
C VAL A 227 -27.11 2.75 -3.64
N LYS A 228 -26.52 2.49 -4.80
CA LYS A 228 -26.40 3.46 -5.90
C LYS A 228 -27.50 3.33 -6.96
N SER A 229 -27.98 2.13 -7.24
CA SER A 229 -28.95 1.91 -8.33
C SER A 229 -30.25 2.74 -8.18
N PRO A 230 -30.81 2.99 -6.97
CA PRO A 230 -32.00 3.83 -6.83
C PRO A 230 -31.82 5.31 -7.25
N PHE A 231 -30.58 5.77 -7.32
CA PHE A 231 -30.24 7.15 -7.68
C PHE A 231 -29.75 7.31 -9.12
N MET A 232 -29.70 6.22 -9.90
CA MET A 232 -29.29 6.26 -11.31
C MET A 232 -30.39 6.80 -12.19
N ARG A 233 -30.02 7.55 -13.22
CA ARG A 233 -30.98 8.01 -14.23
C ARG A 233 -31.51 6.82 -15.04
N PRO A 234 -32.81 6.83 -15.44
CA PRO A 234 -33.39 5.71 -16.19
C PRO A 234 -32.60 5.30 -17.44
N GLY A 235 -32.01 6.26 -18.17
CA GLY A 235 -31.20 6.00 -19.36
C GLY A 235 -29.81 5.43 -19.10
N GLU A 236 -29.30 5.47 -17.86
CA GLU A 236 -27.98 5.00 -17.48
C GLU A 236 -28.02 3.64 -16.77
N THR A 237 -29.18 3.22 -16.27
CA THR A 237 -29.34 2.02 -15.45
C THR A 237 -28.94 0.74 -16.19
N GLY A 238 -29.24 0.65 -17.49
CA GLY A 238 -28.90 -0.54 -18.29
C GLY A 238 -27.39 -0.74 -18.44
N ASP A 239 -26.67 0.31 -18.79
CA ASP A 239 -25.20 0.27 -18.93
C ASP A 239 -24.53 0.02 -17.58
N ALA A 240 -25.03 0.66 -16.52
CA ALA A 240 -24.55 0.43 -15.16
C ALA A 240 -24.78 -1.04 -14.74
N ALA A 241 -25.97 -1.61 -14.98
CA ALA A 241 -26.24 -3.01 -14.66
C ALA A 241 -25.26 -3.95 -15.37
N THR A 242 -25.00 -3.72 -16.66
CA THR A 242 -24.04 -4.50 -17.45
C THR A 242 -22.63 -4.43 -16.85
N ALA A 243 -22.17 -3.22 -16.43
CA ALA A 243 -20.86 -3.05 -15.82
C ALA A 243 -20.76 -3.76 -14.46
N PHE A 244 -21.81 -3.71 -13.64
CA PHE A 244 -21.87 -4.39 -12.35
C PHE A 244 -21.88 -5.92 -12.52
N ASP A 245 -22.62 -6.47 -13.51
CA ASP A 245 -22.65 -7.89 -13.79
C ASP A 245 -21.29 -8.39 -14.32
N HIS A 246 -20.62 -7.58 -15.13
CA HIS A 246 -19.24 -7.87 -15.51
C HIS A 246 -18.31 -7.92 -14.30
N ALA A 247 -18.38 -6.95 -13.40
CA ALA A 247 -17.56 -6.93 -12.19
C ALA A 247 -17.84 -8.16 -11.30
N ARG A 248 -19.12 -8.57 -11.15
CA ARG A 248 -19.52 -9.79 -10.43
C ARG A 248 -18.85 -11.02 -11.03
N SER A 249 -18.96 -11.17 -12.35
CA SER A 249 -18.41 -12.34 -13.06
C SER A 249 -16.89 -12.43 -12.94
N VAL A 250 -16.18 -11.29 -12.91
CA VAL A 250 -14.74 -11.23 -12.69
C VAL A 250 -14.37 -11.73 -11.29
N TYR A 251 -15.06 -11.27 -10.25
CA TYR A 251 -14.76 -11.71 -8.88
C TYR A 251 -15.18 -13.17 -8.65
N ASP A 252 -16.30 -13.65 -9.22
CA ASP A 252 -16.72 -15.04 -9.13
C ASP A 252 -15.66 -15.97 -9.75
N ARG A 253 -15.05 -15.57 -10.88
CA ARG A 253 -13.91 -16.29 -11.47
C ARG A 253 -12.70 -16.28 -10.54
N ILE A 254 -12.33 -15.12 -9.98
CA ILE A 254 -11.19 -15.01 -9.04
C ILE A 254 -11.41 -15.91 -7.81
N ILE A 255 -12.63 -15.96 -7.27
CA ILE A 255 -12.99 -16.86 -6.15
C ILE A 255 -12.72 -18.32 -6.50
N THR A 256 -13.05 -18.74 -7.75
CA THR A 256 -12.80 -20.12 -8.18
C THR A 256 -11.32 -20.42 -8.44
N GLU A 257 -10.55 -19.42 -8.85
CA GLU A 257 -9.12 -19.53 -9.09
C GLU A 257 -8.29 -19.52 -7.79
N CYS A 258 -8.84 -19.02 -6.67
CA CYS A 258 -8.16 -19.04 -5.39
C CYS A 258 -8.08 -20.47 -4.82
N GLU A 259 -6.90 -20.86 -4.36
CA GLU A 259 -6.77 -22.03 -3.47
C GLU A 259 -7.56 -21.73 -2.17
N ALA A 260 -7.89 -22.78 -1.41
CA ALA A 260 -8.53 -22.58 -0.11
C ALA A 260 -7.60 -21.75 0.82
N ASP A 261 -8.20 -20.79 1.56
CA ASP A 261 -7.47 -19.96 2.53
C ASP A 261 -6.98 -20.81 3.71
#